data_cb6d41c48a99faade2e233b4f95aa600
#
_entry.id   cb6d41c48a99faade2e233b4f95aa600
#
_cell.length_a   1.000
_cell.length_b   1.000
_cell.length_c   1.000
_cell.angle_alpha   90.00
_cell.angle_beta   90.00
_cell.angle_gamma   90.00
#
_symmetry.space_group_name_H-M   'P 1'
#
loop_
_entity.id
_entity.type
_entity.pdbx_description
1 polymer ?
#
loop_
_entity_poly.entity_id
_entity_poly.type
_entity_poly.pdbx_seq_one_letter_code
_entity_poly.pdbx_strand_id
1 'polypeptide(L)'
;PTILSAEQLRVLLSAIAENTDVTKLEEYTLESGRADTITAEKFAVAKEYGVNRVCVNPQSLCDDVLRQIGRSHTAEDFFRAFDVARESGIPYINTDLIVGLPGDSFRTFSKTFDQIVSLRPENITVHTFCVKKASEILRQDADVYSLHGGDAGKCVDYTQLQAQQEGYKPYYMYRQKNTVGNYENVGFALEGAECRYNIYMMEEVHTIFAAGAGAVTKMVDYRPTAGGKPKIERLFYPKYPYEYLRDESTAEKLAAIETFCREHELV
;
A
#
# COMPACT_ATOMS: atom_id res chain seq x y z
N PRO A 1 5.58 6.33 -7.10
CA PRO A 1 6.31 6.40 -8.39
C PRO A 1 5.65 7.35 -9.38
N THR A 2 4.31 7.51 -9.38
CA THR A 2 3.57 8.34 -10.35
C THR A 2 3.80 9.87 -10.22
N ILE A 3 4.56 10.33 -9.23
CA ILE A 3 5.13 11.69 -9.19
C ILE A 3 6.18 11.86 -10.29
N LEU A 4 6.86 10.78 -10.70
CA LEU A 4 7.80 10.77 -11.81
C LEU A 4 7.07 11.09 -13.13
N SER A 5 7.74 11.76 -14.08
CA SER A 5 7.25 11.86 -15.44
C SER A 5 7.23 10.47 -16.11
N ALA A 6 6.52 10.33 -17.23
CA ALA A 6 6.50 9.07 -17.98
C ALA A 6 7.91 8.64 -18.41
N GLU A 7 8.76 9.60 -18.82
CA GLU A 7 10.16 9.34 -19.18
C GLU A 7 10.99 8.85 -17.98
N GLN A 8 10.85 9.52 -16.83
CA GLN A 8 11.55 9.09 -15.62
C GLN A 8 11.07 7.71 -15.12
N LEU A 9 9.76 7.45 -15.26
CA LEU A 9 9.20 6.13 -14.95
C LEU A 9 9.77 5.06 -15.89
N ARG A 10 9.90 5.36 -17.19
CA ARG A 10 10.52 4.49 -18.17
C ARG A 10 11.97 4.15 -17.79
N VAL A 11 12.77 5.15 -17.41
CA VAL A 11 14.15 4.93 -16.97
C VAL A 11 14.20 4.01 -15.76
N LEU A 12 13.32 4.23 -14.77
CA LEU A 12 13.26 3.38 -13.57
C LEU A 12 12.89 1.93 -13.92
N LEU A 13 11.83 1.74 -14.72
CA LEU A 13 11.34 0.40 -15.07
C LEU A 13 12.31 -0.34 -16.02
N SER A 14 13.00 0.38 -16.92
CA SER A 14 14.08 -0.18 -17.74
C SER A 14 15.21 -0.71 -16.86
N ALA A 15 15.67 0.09 -15.90
CA ALA A 15 16.73 -0.34 -14.98
C ALA A 15 16.33 -1.58 -14.16
N ILE A 16 15.05 -1.71 -13.78
CA ILE A 16 14.55 -2.91 -13.11
C ILE A 16 14.57 -4.10 -14.08
N ALA A 17 14.08 -3.93 -15.31
CA ALA A 17 14.02 -5.01 -16.32
C ALA A 17 15.41 -5.48 -16.78
N GLU A 18 16.41 -4.59 -16.78
CA GLU A 18 17.81 -4.95 -17.10
C GLU A 18 18.47 -5.81 -16.01
N ASN A 19 17.99 -5.71 -14.77
CA ASN A 19 18.56 -6.39 -13.61
C ASN A 19 17.67 -7.51 -13.05
N THR A 20 16.45 -7.68 -13.58
CA THR A 20 15.49 -8.67 -13.10
C THR A 20 14.69 -9.23 -14.26
N ASP A 21 14.53 -10.53 -14.32
CA ASP A 21 13.63 -11.16 -15.31
C ASP A 21 12.18 -10.91 -14.93
N VAL A 22 11.65 -9.76 -15.37
CA VAL A 22 10.27 -9.33 -15.06
C VAL A 22 9.20 -10.29 -15.59
N THR A 23 9.53 -11.18 -16.53
CA THR A 23 8.60 -12.17 -17.08
C THR A 23 8.31 -13.32 -16.11
N LYS A 24 9.16 -13.50 -15.11
CA LYS A 24 8.99 -14.49 -14.03
C LYS A 24 8.32 -13.95 -12.78
N LEU A 25 8.01 -12.65 -12.75
CA LEU A 25 7.34 -12.07 -11.61
C LEU A 25 5.86 -12.49 -11.58
N GLU A 26 5.42 -13.05 -10.48
CA GLU A 26 4.00 -13.37 -10.26
C GLU A 26 3.18 -12.12 -9.99
N GLU A 27 3.80 -11.13 -9.34
CA GLU A 27 3.20 -9.83 -9.05
C GLU A 27 4.22 -8.71 -9.27
N TYR A 28 3.85 -7.73 -10.09
CA TYR A 28 4.62 -6.52 -10.32
C TYR A 28 3.71 -5.31 -10.13
N THR A 29 3.80 -4.73 -8.95
CA THR A 29 2.91 -3.66 -8.51
C THR A 29 3.54 -2.28 -8.68
N LEU A 30 2.81 -1.35 -9.30
CA LEU A 30 3.11 0.06 -9.29
C LEU A 30 2.19 0.79 -8.30
N GLU A 31 2.76 1.24 -7.18
CA GLU A 31 2.05 2.06 -6.20
C GLU A 31 1.82 3.47 -6.75
N SER A 32 0.65 3.73 -7.30
CA SER A 32 0.28 5.03 -7.86
C SER A 32 -0.55 5.91 -6.93
N GLY A 33 -0.85 5.46 -5.76
CA GLY A 33 -1.49 6.01 -4.56
C GLY A 33 -2.17 7.40 -4.57
N ARG A 34 -1.86 8.28 -5.52
CA ARG A 34 -2.44 9.64 -5.65
C ARG A 34 -3.10 9.78 -7.01
N ALA A 35 -4.41 9.93 -7.01
CA ALA A 35 -5.23 10.05 -8.21
C ALA A 35 -4.79 11.19 -9.15
N ASP A 36 -4.39 12.33 -8.56
CA ASP A 36 -3.93 13.52 -9.29
C ASP A 36 -2.59 13.35 -10.02
N THR A 37 -1.87 12.25 -9.83
CA THR A 37 -0.59 11.96 -10.48
C THR A 37 -0.68 10.89 -11.57
N ILE A 38 -1.85 10.27 -11.74
CA ILE A 38 -2.08 9.18 -12.68
C ILE A 38 -2.39 9.76 -14.07
N THR A 39 -1.73 9.22 -15.10
CA THR A 39 -1.99 9.53 -16.50
C THR A 39 -1.96 8.26 -17.34
N ALA A 40 -2.70 8.27 -18.47
CA ALA A 40 -2.72 7.15 -19.42
C ALA A 40 -1.32 6.81 -19.93
N GLU A 41 -0.48 7.83 -20.21
CA GLU A 41 0.89 7.65 -20.66
C GLU A 41 1.75 6.88 -19.64
N LYS A 42 1.65 7.22 -18.35
CA LYS A 42 2.40 6.51 -17.28
C LYS A 42 1.96 5.06 -17.13
N PHE A 43 0.66 4.78 -17.26
CA PHE A 43 0.17 3.41 -17.18
C PHE A 43 0.47 2.61 -18.44
N ALA A 44 0.54 3.26 -19.61
CA ALA A 44 1.05 2.61 -20.82
C ALA A 44 2.52 2.19 -20.65
N VAL A 45 3.37 3.07 -20.10
CA VAL A 45 4.76 2.73 -19.76
C VAL A 45 4.81 1.59 -18.73
N ALA A 46 4.02 1.66 -17.68
CA ALA A 46 3.99 0.60 -16.67
C ALA A 46 3.63 -0.77 -17.27
N LYS A 47 2.61 -0.81 -18.12
CA LYS A 47 2.17 -2.03 -18.81
C LYS A 47 3.23 -2.55 -19.77
N GLU A 48 3.93 -1.69 -20.51
CA GLU A 48 5.02 -2.07 -21.42
C GLU A 48 6.12 -2.87 -20.69
N TYR A 49 6.41 -2.51 -19.43
CA TYR A 49 7.40 -3.20 -18.60
C TYR A 49 6.83 -4.35 -17.75
N GLY A 50 5.60 -4.78 -18.00
CA GLY A 50 5.02 -5.96 -17.37
C GLY A 50 4.36 -5.71 -16.01
N VAL A 51 4.15 -4.45 -15.60
CA VAL A 51 3.35 -4.15 -14.41
C VAL A 51 1.94 -4.74 -14.58
N ASN A 52 1.55 -5.59 -13.62
CA ASN A 52 0.26 -6.29 -13.65
C ASN A 52 -0.69 -5.86 -12.54
N ARG A 53 -0.25 -5.00 -11.62
CA ARG A 53 -1.08 -4.43 -10.54
C ARG A 53 -0.78 -2.94 -10.36
N VAL A 54 -1.82 -2.15 -10.16
CA VAL A 54 -1.71 -0.73 -9.83
C VAL A 54 -2.60 -0.38 -8.65
N CYS A 55 -2.24 0.66 -7.90
CA CYS A 55 -3.04 1.17 -6.80
C CYS A 55 -3.64 2.53 -7.16
N VAL A 56 -4.94 2.69 -6.99
CA VAL A 56 -5.65 3.97 -7.14
C VAL A 56 -6.41 4.24 -5.86
N ASN A 57 -5.86 5.09 -4.99
CA ASN A 57 -6.27 5.19 -3.60
C ASN A 57 -7.02 6.50 -3.30
N PRO A 58 -8.37 6.49 -3.19
CA PRO A 58 -9.14 7.68 -2.85
C PRO A 58 -9.02 8.07 -1.38
N GLN A 59 -8.83 7.12 -0.48
CA GLN A 59 -8.94 7.21 0.98
C GLN A 59 -10.37 7.50 1.45
N SER A 60 -11.08 8.41 0.81
CA SER A 60 -12.51 8.76 0.93
C SER A 60 -13.00 9.32 -0.40
N LEU A 61 -14.31 9.28 -0.65
CA LEU A 61 -14.96 9.99 -1.77
C LEU A 61 -15.77 11.21 -1.30
N CYS A 62 -15.53 11.66 -0.06
CA CYS A 62 -16.08 12.90 0.46
C CYS A 62 -15.05 14.01 0.34
N ASP A 63 -15.25 14.98 -0.55
CA ASP A 63 -14.28 16.05 -0.81
C ASP A 63 -14.00 16.93 0.42
N ASP A 64 -14.98 17.10 1.33
CA ASP A 64 -14.78 17.82 2.59
C ASP A 64 -13.79 17.06 3.49
N VAL A 65 -13.92 15.75 3.59
CA VAL A 65 -12.99 14.88 4.33
C VAL A 65 -11.61 14.91 3.70
N LEU A 66 -11.52 14.80 2.36
CA LEU A 66 -10.25 14.85 1.63
C LEU A 66 -9.51 16.16 1.87
N ARG A 67 -10.21 17.30 1.83
CA ARG A 67 -9.63 18.62 2.14
C ARG A 67 -9.13 18.69 3.58
N GLN A 68 -9.89 18.16 4.53
CA GLN A 68 -9.53 18.20 5.96
C GLN A 68 -8.28 17.37 6.27
N ILE A 69 -8.04 16.27 5.54
CA ILE A 69 -6.83 15.45 5.68
C ILE A 69 -5.66 15.88 4.77
N GLY A 70 -5.79 17.02 4.09
CA GLY A 70 -4.74 17.61 3.25
C GLY A 70 -4.51 16.86 1.93
N ARG A 71 -5.54 16.19 1.40
CA ARG A 71 -5.51 15.61 0.06
C ARG A 71 -5.86 16.64 -0.99
N SER A 72 -5.09 16.68 -2.07
CA SER A 72 -5.27 17.63 -3.19
C SER A 72 -6.26 17.16 -4.24
N HIS A 73 -6.53 15.86 -4.32
CA HIS A 73 -7.47 15.28 -5.26
C HIS A 73 -8.91 15.31 -4.75
N THR A 74 -9.85 15.31 -5.67
CA THR A 74 -11.30 15.19 -5.43
C THR A 74 -11.79 13.77 -5.72
N ALA A 75 -13.04 13.48 -5.38
CA ALA A 75 -13.71 12.25 -5.80
C ALA A 75 -13.75 12.11 -7.33
N GLU A 76 -13.97 13.22 -8.05
CA GLU A 76 -13.96 13.23 -9.54
C GLU A 76 -12.58 12.87 -10.10
N ASP A 77 -11.50 13.38 -9.50
CA ASP A 77 -10.13 13.01 -9.88
C ASP A 77 -9.88 11.51 -9.68
N PHE A 78 -10.40 10.94 -8.61
CA PHE A 78 -10.31 9.51 -8.38
C PHE A 78 -11.04 8.71 -9.46
N PHE A 79 -12.28 9.05 -9.81
CA PHE A 79 -13.01 8.33 -10.84
C PHE A 79 -12.29 8.39 -12.19
N ARG A 80 -11.80 9.56 -12.59
CA ARG A 80 -10.98 9.68 -13.81
C ARG A 80 -9.72 8.81 -13.77
N ALA A 81 -9.01 8.80 -12.64
CA ALA A 81 -7.82 7.99 -12.49
C ALA A 81 -8.14 6.48 -12.51
N PHE A 82 -9.27 6.09 -11.96
CA PHE A 82 -9.74 4.71 -11.98
C PHE A 82 -10.11 4.28 -13.40
N ASP A 83 -10.79 5.12 -14.17
CA ASP A 83 -11.09 4.87 -15.59
C ASP A 83 -9.80 4.70 -16.40
N VAL A 84 -8.82 5.59 -16.22
CA VAL A 84 -7.49 5.44 -16.83
C VAL A 84 -6.84 4.11 -16.47
N ALA A 85 -6.97 3.66 -15.23
CA ALA A 85 -6.44 2.37 -14.81
C ALA A 85 -7.15 1.20 -15.52
N ARG A 86 -8.47 1.24 -15.63
CA ARG A 86 -9.25 0.21 -16.37
C ARG A 86 -8.92 0.20 -17.85
N GLU A 87 -8.87 1.36 -18.49
CA GLU A 87 -8.56 1.50 -19.91
C GLU A 87 -7.12 1.08 -20.25
N SER A 88 -6.18 1.18 -19.30
CA SER A 88 -4.82 0.69 -19.50
C SER A 88 -4.74 -0.81 -19.75
N GLY A 89 -5.75 -1.57 -19.28
CA GLY A 89 -5.79 -3.02 -19.35
C GLY A 89 -4.75 -3.70 -18.46
N ILE A 90 -4.27 -3.03 -17.41
CA ILE A 90 -3.53 -3.66 -16.30
C ILE A 90 -4.54 -4.48 -15.49
N PRO A 91 -4.29 -5.78 -15.24
CA PRO A 91 -5.34 -6.69 -14.78
C PRO A 91 -5.83 -6.46 -13.36
N TYR A 92 -4.96 -5.94 -12.46
CA TYR A 92 -5.33 -5.80 -11.05
C TYR A 92 -5.28 -4.33 -10.61
N ILE A 93 -6.39 -3.84 -10.07
CA ILE A 93 -6.49 -2.51 -9.46
C ILE A 93 -6.77 -2.68 -7.97
N ASN A 94 -5.89 -2.12 -7.14
CA ASN A 94 -6.07 -2.00 -5.70
C ASN A 94 -6.62 -0.62 -5.36
N THR A 95 -7.48 -0.57 -4.35
CA THR A 95 -8.07 0.68 -3.86
C THR A 95 -8.05 0.70 -2.34
N ASP A 96 -7.47 1.75 -1.75
CA ASP A 96 -7.39 1.90 -0.30
C ASP A 96 -8.39 2.95 0.21
N LEU A 97 -9.06 2.62 1.29
CA LEU A 97 -9.98 3.48 2.05
C LEU A 97 -9.50 3.61 3.49
N ILE A 98 -9.90 4.68 4.16
CA ILE A 98 -9.58 4.88 5.58
C ILE A 98 -10.86 5.15 6.37
N VAL A 99 -11.12 4.30 7.35
CA VAL A 99 -12.20 4.47 8.34
C VAL A 99 -11.75 5.40 9.47
N GLY A 100 -12.65 6.26 9.94
CA GLY A 100 -12.42 7.12 11.11
C GLY A 100 -11.59 8.35 10.82
N LEU A 101 -11.58 8.83 9.59
CA LEU A 101 -10.97 10.10 9.21
C LEU A 101 -11.67 11.26 9.91
N PRO A 102 -10.96 12.35 10.25
CA PRO A 102 -11.56 13.58 10.77
C PRO A 102 -12.65 14.10 9.83
N GLY A 103 -13.81 14.47 10.39
CA GLY A 103 -14.94 14.96 9.63
C GLY A 103 -15.76 13.88 8.88
N ASP A 104 -15.32 12.63 8.91
CA ASP A 104 -16.06 11.52 8.31
C ASP A 104 -17.14 10.97 9.27
N SER A 105 -18.13 10.28 8.71
CA SER A 105 -19.24 9.67 9.44
C SER A 105 -19.56 8.31 8.82
N PHE A 106 -20.32 7.47 9.54
CA PHE A 106 -20.81 6.23 8.98
C PHE A 106 -21.57 6.44 7.66
N ARG A 107 -22.36 7.49 7.55
CA ARG A 107 -23.14 7.80 6.35
C ARG A 107 -22.27 8.12 5.13
N THR A 108 -21.22 8.92 5.33
CA THR A 108 -20.30 9.31 4.23
C THR A 108 -19.38 8.16 3.86
N PHE A 109 -18.90 7.40 4.84
CA PHE A 109 -18.06 6.24 4.61
C PHE A 109 -18.81 5.11 3.89
N SER A 110 -20.02 4.75 4.35
CA SER A 110 -20.80 3.69 3.71
C SER A 110 -21.12 4.02 2.24
N LYS A 111 -21.49 5.26 1.94
CA LYS A 111 -21.66 5.72 0.56
C LYS A 111 -20.38 5.62 -0.26
N THR A 112 -19.24 6.00 0.32
CA THR A 112 -17.92 5.84 -0.31
C THR A 112 -17.65 4.38 -0.62
N PHE A 113 -17.85 3.48 0.35
CA PHE A 113 -17.60 2.06 0.18
C PHE A 113 -18.49 1.45 -0.92
N ASP A 114 -19.77 1.76 -0.94
CA ASP A 114 -20.73 1.29 -1.96
C ASP A 114 -20.31 1.72 -3.38
N GLN A 115 -19.87 2.98 -3.53
CA GLN A 115 -19.38 3.47 -4.81
C GLN A 115 -18.09 2.74 -5.24
N ILE A 116 -17.15 2.49 -4.32
CA ILE A 116 -15.93 1.74 -4.64
C ILE A 116 -16.25 0.31 -5.05
N VAL A 117 -17.10 -0.39 -4.30
CA VAL A 117 -17.49 -1.76 -4.61
C VAL A 117 -18.18 -1.85 -5.98
N SER A 118 -18.99 -0.84 -6.34
CA SER A 118 -19.66 -0.79 -7.65
C SER A 118 -18.69 -0.68 -8.84
N LEU A 119 -17.48 -0.12 -8.62
CA LEU A 119 -16.42 -0.06 -9.63
C LEU A 119 -15.69 -1.41 -9.82
N ARG A 120 -15.93 -2.36 -8.93
CA ARG A 120 -15.35 -3.70 -8.98
C ARG A 120 -13.83 -3.71 -9.06
N PRO A 121 -13.07 -2.97 -8.21
CA PRO A 121 -11.63 -3.17 -8.14
C PRO A 121 -11.32 -4.62 -7.73
N GLU A 122 -10.19 -5.16 -8.15
CA GLU A 122 -9.78 -6.52 -7.81
C GLU A 122 -9.44 -6.66 -6.32
N ASN A 123 -9.05 -5.54 -5.70
CA ASN A 123 -8.62 -5.51 -4.30
C ASN A 123 -9.07 -4.22 -3.61
N ILE A 124 -9.59 -4.33 -2.40
CA ILE A 124 -9.98 -3.20 -1.54
C ILE A 124 -9.30 -3.36 -0.20
N THR A 125 -8.49 -2.38 0.21
CA THR A 125 -7.96 -2.34 1.57
C THR A 125 -8.68 -1.26 2.38
N VAL A 126 -9.19 -1.63 3.54
CA VAL A 126 -9.81 -0.69 4.48
C VAL A 126 -8.89 -0.54 5.68
N HIS A 127 -8.27 0.63 5.76
CA HIS A 127 -7.42 1.03 6.86
C HIS A 127 -8.24 1.70 7.95
N THR A 128 -7.84 1.51 9.20
CA THR A 128 -8.34 2.31 10.31
C THR A 128 -7.40 3.47 10.57
N PHE A 129 -7.93 4.67 10.66
CA PHE A 129 -7.15 5.88 10.86
C PHE A 129 -6.25 5.76 12.09
N CYS A 130 -4.97 6.04 11.89
CA CYS A 130 -3.95 6.00 12.93
C CYS A 130 -3.25 7.35 13.02
N VAL A 131 -3.34 8.00 14.16
CA VAL A 131 -2.69 9.29 14.39
C VAL A 131 -1.24 9.07 14.80
N LYS A 132 -0.32 9.51 13.95
CA LYS A 132 1.13 9.45 14.25
C LYS A 132 1.53 10.64 15.12
N LYS A 133 2.45 10.41 16.07
CA LYS A 133 2.95 11.45 17.03
C LYS A 133 3.47 12.74 16.37
N ALA A 134 3.91 12.68 15.11
CA ALA A 134 4.40 13.81 14.34
C ALA A 134 3.34 14.42 13.41
N SER A 135 2.07 14.00 13.51
CA SER A 135 0.99 14.47 12.65
C SER A 135 0.58 15.91 13.04
N GLU A 136 0.38 16.74 12.02
CA GLU A 136 -0.16 18.10 12.18
C GLU A 136 -1.56 18.10 12.81
N ILE A 137 -2.33 17.06 12.59
CA ILE A 137 -3.66 16.84 13.19
C ILE A 137 -3.58 16.82 14.71
N LEU A 138 -2.56 16.20 15.32
CA LEU A 138 -2.35 16.23 16.77
C LEU A 138 -1.99 17.62 17.31
N ARG A 139 -1.43 18.49 16.48
CA ARG A 139 -1.11 19.88 16.89
C ARG A 139 -2.34 20.77 16.89
N GLN A 140 -3.34 20.42 16.10
CA GLN A 140 -4.56 21.19 15.92
C GLN A 140 -5.69 20.74 16.86
N ASP A 141 -5.76 19.44 17.19
CA ASP A 141 -6.79 18.86 18.04
C ASP A 141 -6.29 17.65 18.82
N ALA A 142 -6.14 17.78 20.14
CA ALA A 142 -5.73 16.70 21.03
C ALA A 142 -6.80 15.60 21.21
N ASP A 143 -8.07 15.94 20.91
CA ASP A 143 -9.22 15.04 21.10
C ASP A 143 -9.52 14.14 19.89
N VAL A 144 -8.71 14.19 18.84
CA VAL A 144 -8.87 13.33 17.62
C VAL A 144 -8.97 11.83 17.96
N TYR A 145 -8.37 11.40 19.07
CA TYR A 145 -8.48 10.01 19.54
C TYR A 145 -9.83 9.66 20.17
N SER A 146 -10.57 10.65 20.68
CA SER A 146 -11.84 10.41 21.38
C SER A 146 -13.03 10.44 20.42
N LEU A 147 -12.84 10.96 19.23
CA LEU A 147 -13.93 11.53 18.45
C LEU A 147 -14.82 10.55 17.72
N HIS A 148 -14.53 9.29 17.49
CA HIS A 148 -15.46 8.46 16.68
C HIS A 148 -15.30 6.94 16.79
N GLY A 149 -14.91 6.41 17.93
CA GLY A 149 -14.82 4.94 18.09
C GLY A 149 -16.11 4.18 17.71
N GLY A 150 -17.26 4.78 17.99
CA GLY A 150 -18.56 4.17 17.70
C GLY A 150 -18.91 4.12 16.20
N ASP A 151 -18.61 5.18 15.47
CA ASP A 151 -18.87 5.20 14.02
C ASP A 151 -17.81 4.40 13.25
N ALA A 152 -16.55 4.41 13.69
CA ALA A 152 -15.51 3.57 13.10
C ALA A 152 -15.86 2.07 13.19
N GLY A 153 -16.39 1.61 14.34
CA GLY A 153 -16.85 0.24 14.49
C GLY A 153 -17.95 -0.13 13.50
N LYS A 154 -18.96 0.73 13.37
CA LYS A 154 -20.04 0.53 12.40
C LYS A 154 -19.52 0.47 10.95
N CYS A 155 -18.52 1.32 10.62
CA CYS A 155 -17.90 1.32 9.31
C CYS A 155 -17.14 0.01 9.03
N VAL A 156 -16.39 -0.51 10.02
CA VAL A 156 -15.69 -1.78 9.90
C VAL A 156 -16.68 -2.94 9.71
N ASP A 157 -17.71 -3.02 10.54
CA ASP A 157 -18.75 -4.06 10.42
C ASP A 157 -19.46 -3.99 9.08
N TYR A 158 -19.84 -2.77 8.64
CA TYR A 158 -20.47 -2.54 7.34
C TYR A 158 -19.58 -3.02 6.19
N THR A 159 -18.29 -2.68 6.23
CA THR A 159 -17.33 -3.10 5.22
C THR A 159 -17.26 -4.61 5.08
N GLN A 160 -17.19 -5.34 6.21
CA GLN A 160 -17.12 -6.80 6.18
C GLN A 160 -18.38 -7.43 5.55
N LEU A 161 -19.54 -6.94 5.97
CA LEU A 161 -20.82 -7.45 5.45
C LEU A 161 -20.98 -7.16 3.95
N GLN A 162 -20.75 -5.92 3.57
CA GLN A 162 -20.92 -5.47 2.18
C GLN A 162 -19.89 -6.10 1.24
N ALA A 163 -18.62 -6.19 1.65
CA ALA A 163 -17.59 -6.86 0.86
C ALA A 163 -17.96 -8.33 0.60
N GLN A 164 -18.43 -9.03 1.64
CA GLN A 164 -18.84 -10.43 1.51
C GLN A 164 -20.04 -10.59 0.56
N GLN A 165 -21.04 -9.73 0.65
CA GLN A 165 -22.22 -9.75 -0.22
C GLN A 165 -21.83 -9.56 -1.69
N GLU A 166 -20.83 -8.75 -1.95
CA GLU A 166 -20.31 -8.45 -3.29
C GLU A 166 -19.23 -9.42 -3.77
N GLY A 167 -18.97 -10.50 -3.01
CA GLY A 167 -18.10 -11.59 -3.41
C GLY A 167 -16.61 -11.38 -3.11
N TYR A 168 -16.27 -10.35 -2.34
CA TYR A 168 -14.91 -10.17 -1.84
C TYR A 168 -14.67 -11.04 -0.61
N LYS A 169 -13.43 -11.54 -0.49
CA LYS A 169 -12.98 -12.31 0.67
C LYS A 169 -11.86 -11.57 1.40
N PRO A 170 -11.87 -11.52 2.75
CA PRO A 170 -10.71 -11.01 3.48
C PRO A 170 -9.54 -11.97 3.26
N TYR A 171 -8.34 -11.42 2.99
CA TYR A 171 -7.15 -12.23 2.71
C TYR A 171 -5.94 -11.86 3.57
N TYR A 172 -5.91 -10.65 4.16
CA TYR A 172 -4.95 -10.28 5.17
C TYR A 172 -5.54 -9.27 6.15
N MET A 173 -4.97 -9.24 7.35
CA MET A 173 -5.40 -8.34 8.41
C MET A 173 -4.20 -7.97 9.29
N TYR A 174 -4.14 -6.71 9.71
CA TYR A 174 -3.16 -6.27 10.68
C TYR A 174 -3.69 -5.13 11.54
N ARG A 175 -3.10 -4.96 12.72
CA ARG A 175 -3.46 -3.89 13.64
C ARG A 175 -2.25 -2.99 13.89
N GLN A 176 -2.44 -1.69 13.79
CA GLN A 176 -1.46 -0.70 14.19
C GLN A 176 -1.76 -0.19 15.60
N LYS A 177 -0.71 0.25 16.30
CA LYS A 177 -0.90 0.96 17.58
C LYS A 177 -1.52 2.32 17.31
N ASN A 178 -2.43 2.77 18.21
CA ASN A 178 -3.10 4.06 18.16
C ASN A 178 -4.04 4.25 16.95
N THR A 179 -4.68 3.18 16.49
CA THR A 179 -5.82 3.30 15.58
C THR A 179 -7.06 3.73 16.32
N VAL A 180 -7.93 4.48 15.66
CA VAL A 180 -9.24 4.88 16.19
C VAL A 180 -10.03 3.62 16.56
N GLY A 181 -10.57 3.57 17.79
CA GLY A 181 -11.31 2.41 18.29
C GLY A 181 -10.50 1.12 18.39
N ASN A 182 -9.18 1.15 18.16
CA ASN A 182 -8.30 -0.03 18.15
C ASN A 182 -8.72 -1.11 17.15
N TYR A 183 -9.34 -0.71 16.03
CA TYR A 183 -9.77 -1.62 14.97
C TYR A 183 -8.62 -2.00 14.04
N GLU A 184 -8.83 -3.11 13.32
CA GLU A 184 -7.90 -3.68 12.36
C GLU A 184 -7.95 -2.95 11.00
N ASN A 185 -6.88 -3.13 10.23
CA ASN A 185 -6.84 -2.89 8.80
C ASN A 185 -7.09 -4.24 8.10
N VAL A 186 -7.98 -4.27 7.13
CA VAL A 186 -8.37 -5.50 6.44
C VAL A 186 -8.27 -5.31 4.92
N GLY A 187 -7.60 -6.23 4.26
CA GLY A 187 -7.61 -6.33 2.80
C GLY A 187 -8.62 -7.36 2.34
N PHE A 188 -9.44 -6.96 1.38
CA PHE A 188 -10.43 -7.78 0.70
C PHE A 188 -10.04 -7.94 -0.76
N ALA A 189 -10.23 -9.12 -1.32
CA ALA A 189 -9.93 -9.39 -2.73
C ALA A 189 -11.04 -10.23 -3.38
N LEU A 190 -11.20 -10.05 -4.69
CA LEU A 190 -11.86 -11.04 -5.52
C LEU A 190 -10.99 -12.28 -5.61
N GLU A 191 -11.59 -13.43 -5.87
CA GLU A 191 -10.87 -14.71 -5.93
C GLU A 191 -9.72 -14.69 -6.96
N GLY A 192 -8.51 -15.03 -6.51
CA GLY A 192 -7.28 -15.01 -7.32
C GLY A 192 -6.67 -13.63 -7.51
N ALA A 193 -7.19 -12.59 -6.84
CA ALA A 193 -6.68 -11.23 -6.94
C ALA A 193 -5.97 -10.75 -5.67
N GLU A 194 -5.69 -11.63 -4.72
CA GLU A 194 -4.97 -11.34 -3.49
C GLU A 194 -3.60 -10.70 -3.81
N CYS A 195 -3.25 -9.64 -3.09
CA CYS A 195 -1.93 -9.01 -3.21
C CYS A 195 -0.90 -9.82 -2.40
N ARG A 196 0.00 -10.52 -3.10
CA ARG A 196 1.01 -11.40 -2.48
C ARG A 196 1.96 -10.63 -1.58
N TYR A 197 2.34 -9.42 -1.99
CA TYR A 197 3.20 -8.57 -1.16
C TYR A 197 2.59 -8.33 0.22
N ASN A 198 1.28 -8.06 0.31
CA ASN A 198 0.60 -7.86 1.58
C ASN A 198 0.65 -9.12 2.45
N ILE A 199 0.42 -10.29 1.86
CA ILE A 199 0.49 -11.57 2.55
C ILE A 199 1.92 -11.80 3.08
N TYR A 200 2.95 -11.66 2.23
CA TYR A 200 4.35 -11.89 2.62
C TYR A 200 4.88 -10.92 3.66
N MET A 201 4.35 -9.69 3.66
CA MET A 201 4.69 -8.71 4.69
C MET A 201 4.09 -9.09 6.04
N MET A 202 2.84 -9.56 6.07
CA MET A 202 2.13 -9.88 7.32
C MET A 202 2.55 -11.21 7.91
N GLU A 203 2.69 -12.23 7.08
CA GLU A 203 3.09 -13.57 7.53
C GLU A 203 4.59 -13.69 7.83
N GLU A 204 5.38 -12.69 7.42
CA GLU A 204 6.84 -12.67 7.60
C GLU A 204 7.57 -13.92 7.04
N VAL A 205 6.98 -14.53 6.00
CA VAL A 205 7.44 -15.80 5.40
C VAL A 205 8.39 -15.62 4.22
N HIS A 206 8.68 -14.38 3.80
CA HIS A 206 9.57 -14.12 2.67
C HIS A 206 10.64 -13.09 2.98
N THR A 207 11.83 -13.33 2.45
CA THR A 207 12.87 -12.32 2.33
C THR A 207 12.42 -11.25 1.33
N ILE A 208 12.57 -9.99 1.70
CA ILE A 208 12.20 -8.84 0.88
C ILE A 208 13.42 -7.93 0.79
N PHE A 209 14.02 -7.84 -0.39
CA PHE A 209 15.07 -6.87 -0.66
C PHE A 209 14.44 -5.53 -1.03
N ALA A 210 14.99 -4.46 -0.49
CA ALA A 210 14.47 -3.12 -0.69
C ALA A 210 15.59 -2.12 -0.99
N ALA A 211 15.31 -1.15 -1.84
CA ALA A 211 16.24 -0.08 -2.21
C ALA A 211 15.53 1.27 -2.14
N GLY A 212 16.28 2.32 -1.82
CA GLY A 212 15.79 3.69 -1.77
C GLY A 212 15.67 4.26 -0.36
N ALA A 213 15.39 5.56 -0.27
CA ALA A 213 15.23 6.25 1.00
C ALA A 213 14.05 5.70 1.79
N GLY A 214 14.29 5.37 3.06
CA GLY A 214 13.28 4.77 3.95
C GLY A 214 12.96 3.30 3.67
N ALA A 215 13.69 2.66 2.75
CA ALA A 215 13.55 1.24 2.48
C ALA A 215 13.99 0.37 3.66
N VAL A 216 13.41 -0.81 3.75
CA VAL A 216 13.77 -1.82 4.76
C VAL A 216 13.90 -3.17 4.09
N THR A 217 15.11 -3.67 3.96
CA THR A 217 15.35 -5.06 3.57
C THR A 217 15.05 -5.96 4.76
N LYS A 218 14.24 -6.99 4.55
CA LYS A 218 13.88 -8.02 5.53
C LYS A 218 14.41 -9.36 5.04
N MET A 219 15.38 -9.94 5.75
CA MET A 219 15.96 -11.25 5.48
C MET A 219 15.38 -12.27 6.45
N VAL A 220 14.83 -13.36 5.95
CA VAL A 220 14.18 -14.42 6.71
C VAL A 220 15.02 -15.69 6.62
N ASP A 221 15.61 -16.09 7.75
CA ASP A 221 16.41 -17.29 7.87
C ASP A 221 15.52 -18.44 8.40
N TYR A 222 15.25 -19.41 7.54
CA TYR A 222 14.40 -20.56 7.85
C TYR A 222 15.13 -21.72 8.55
N ARG A 223 16.42 -21.58 8.80
CA ARG A 223 17.15 -22.61 9.56
C ARG A 223 16.53 -22.75 10.96
N PRO A 224 16.37 -23.97 11.46
CA PRO A 224 15.71 -24.20 12.76
C PRO A 224 16.39 -23.42 13.87
N THR A 225 15.60 -22.60 14.58
CA THR A 225 16.03 -21.98 15.85
C THR A 225 15.53 -22.80 17.03
N ALA A 226 16.14 -22.63 18.20
CA ALA A 226 15.71 -23.29 19.43
C ALA A 226 14.23 -23.01 19.79
N GLY A 227 13.65 -21.91 19.27
CA GLY A 227 12.26 -21.52 19.47
C GLY A 227 11.31 -21.91 18.34
N GLY A 228 11.78 -22.60 17.30
CA GLY A 228 10.97 -23.03 16.14
C GLY A 228 10.47 -21.90 15.23
N LYS A 229 10.89 -20.64 15.46
CA LYS A 229 10.54 -19.49 14.62
C LYS A 229 11.73 -19.10 13.74
N PRO A 230 11.51 -18.62 12.50
CA PRO A 230 12.57 -18.11 11.68
C PRO A 230 13.26 -16.89 12.33
N LYS A 231 14.56 -16.76 12.14
CA LYS A 231 15.30 -15.55 12.52
C LYS A 231 15.06 -14.51 11.42
N ILE A 232 14.69 -13.30 11.83
CA ILE A 232 14.44 -12.18 10.91
C ILE A 232 15.43 -11.07 11.21
N GLU A 233 16.18 -10.69 10.18
CA GLU A 233 17.09 -9.55 10.23
C GLU A 233 16.56 -8.44 9.30
N ARG A 234 16.73 -7.17 9.74
CA ARG A 234 16.27 -6.02 8.99
C ARG A 234 17.38 -5.00 8.81
N LEU A 235 17.59 -4.58 7.56
CA LEU A 235 18.52 -3.50 7.20
C LEU A 235 17.70 -2.26 6.84
N PHE A 236 17.95 -1.18 7.54
CA PHE A 236 17.22 0.07 7.38
C PHE A 236 18.03 1.07 6.56
N TYR A 237 17.40 1.71 5.59
CA TYR A 237 17.97 2.85 4.89
C TYR A 237 17.44 4.16 5.48
N PRO A 238 18.25 5.24 5.49
CA PRO A 238 17.80 6.54 5.99
C PRO A 238 16.50 6.99 5.35
N LYS A 239 15.60 7.52 6.17
CA LYS A 239 14.25 7.89 5.72
C LYS A 239 14.24 9.17 4.88
N TYR A 240 15.08 10.11 5.23
CA TYR A 240 15.10 11.41 4.57
C TYR A 240 16.06 11.39 3.37
N PRO A 241 15.67 11.96 2.20
CA PRO A 241 16.50 11.91 1.00
C PRO A 241 17.91 12.47 1.19
N TYR A 242 18.06 13.55 1.95
CA TYR A 242 19.39 14.15 2.20
C TYR A 242 20.28 13.28 3.09
N GLU A 243 19.71 12.51 4.01
CA GLU A 243 20.44 11.52 4.81
C GLU A 243 20.82 10.32 3.96
N TYR A 244 19.85 9.84 3.13
CA TYR A 244 20.07 8.72 2.22
C TYR A 244 21.19 9.00 1.21
N LEU A 245 21.26 10.21 0.65
CA LEU A 245 22.29 10.60 -0.30
C LEU A 245 23.70 10.74 0.35
N ARG A 246 23.77 10.84 1.68
CA ARG A 246 25.01 10.90 2.46
C ARG A 246 25.33 9.58 3.16
N ASP A 247 24.49 8.57 3.01
CA ASP A 247 24.66 7.28 3.70
C ASP A 247 25.83 6.50 3.08
N GLU A 248 26.90 6.38 3.84
CA GLU A 248 28.10 5.62 3.47
C GLU A 248 27.96 4.12 3.78
N SER A 249 26.90 3.69 4.45
CA SER A 249 26.68 2.29 4.86
C SER A 249 26.12 1.39 3.76
N THR A 250 25.94 1.89 2.54
CA THR A 250 25.39 1.11 1.42
C THR A 250 26.24 -0.12 1.10
N ALA A 251 27.57 0.03 1.06
CA ALA A 251 28.48 -1.09 0.80
C ALA A 251 28.40 -2.17 1.89
N GLU A 252 28.31 -1.78 3.16
CA GLU A 252 28.15 -2.69 4.29
C GLU A 252 26.81 -3.46 4.21
N LYS A 253 25.72 -2.77 3.87
CA LYS A 253 24.40 -3.38 3.69
C LYS A 253 24.38 -4.37 2.52
N LEU A 254 25.01 -4.03 1.40
CA LEU A 254 25.15 -4.93 0.25
C LEU A 254 25.96 -6.18 0.63
N ALA A 255 27.09 -6.03 1.33
CA ALA A 255 27.89 -7.16 1.80
C ALA A 255 27.08 -8.08 2.75
N ALA A 256 26.23 -7.52 3.61
CA ALA A 256 25.35 -8.29 4.47
C ALA A 256 24.31 -9.09 3.64
N ILE A 257 23.70 -8.47 2.61
CA ILE A 257 22.77 -9.14 1.70
C ILE A 257 23.47 -10.26 0.93
N GLU A 258 24.65 -10.02 0.36
CA GLU A 258 25.43 -10.99 -0.38
C GLU A 258 25.82 -12.20 0.50
N THR A 259 26.22 -11.93 1.75
CA THR A 259 26.52 -12.97 2.73
C THR A 259 25.30 -13.82 3.02
N PHE A 260 24.17 -13.18 3.28
CA PHE A 260 22.89 -13.88 3.49
C PHE A 260 22.51 -14.73 2.29
N CYS A 261 22.56 -14.19 1.07
CA CYS A 261 22.22 -14.93 -0.15
C CYS A 261 23.12 -16.17 -0.35
N ARG A 262 24.42 -16.01 -0.09
CA ARG A 262 25.40 -17.12 -0.19
C ARG A 262 25.13 -18.21 0.85
N GLU A 263 24.84 -17.82 2.10
CA GLU A 263 24.54 -18.77 3.19
C GLU A 263 23.23 -19.56 2.99
N HIS A 264 22.33 -19.04 2.16
CA HIS A 264 21.01 -19.63 1.88
C HIS A 264 20.87 -20.15 0.45
N GLU A 265 21.99 -20.25 -0.30
CA GLU A 265 22.00 -20.77 -1.68
C GLU A 265 21.01 -20.06 -2.61
N LEU A 266 20.85 -18.74 -2.43
CA LEU A 266 19.96 -17.92 -3.26
C LEU A 266 20.65 -17.33 -4.49
N VAL A 267 21.95 -17.51 -4.63
CA VAL A 267 22.83 -17.12 -5.76
C VAL A 267 23.85 -18.20 -6.03
#